data_ffb47e1b113c6f3d7cd30b16a99c12a4
#
_entry.id   ffb47e1b113c6f3d7cd30b16a99c12a4
#
_cell.length_a   1.000
_cell.length_b   1.000
_cell.length_c   1.000
_cell.angle_alpha   90.00
_cell.angle_beta   90.00
_cell.angle_gamma   90.00
#
_symmetry.space_group_name_H-M   'P 1'
#
loop_
_entity.id
_entity.type
_entity.pdbx_description
1 polymer ?
#
loop_
_entity_poly.entity_id
_entity_poly.type
_entity_poly.pdbx_seq_one_letter_code
_entity_poly.pdbx_strand_id
1 'polypeptide(L)'
;MKNKKRILSGLLAAALVVPLFAGGAQTAAAAEAAGKTLDVVFTHDTHSHLNSFSTVIDGESTEVGGFARIKTVIDEQKAENPDTLVVDGGDFSMGTLVQTVYEDEAAELRMLGAIGCEVTTFGNHEFDYRSSGLAQMLKSAAESGDVLPELVVCNVDWDAMEAAGLNDGQQQIQSGFEEYGVKDYVVLQKGDVNVAVTGVFGVDALACAPTCELLFRDPVEAVRETVAEIKANEDVDMIVCVSHSGTWEDESKSEDEILAKSVPDLDLIISGHTHTELAEPIVHGDTYIVSTGEYGRKIGELSMTQKSDGRWEI
;
A
#
# COMPACT_ATOMS: atom_id res chain seq x y z
N MET A 1 21.09 0.28 81.82
CA MET A 1 20.63 -0.84 82.67
C MET A 1 20.28 -1.95 81.67
N LYS A 2 21.14 -2.97 81.55
CA LYS A 2 20.99 -4.36 82.05
C LYS A 2 19.66 -5.02 81.61
N ASN A 3 19.57 -6.11 80.88
CA ASN A 3 20.16 -7.46 80.95
C ASN A 3 19.82 -8.19 79.61
N LYS A 4 20.71 -8.86 78.93
CA LYS A 4 21.28 -10.22 79.09
C LYS A 4 20.32 -11.43 79.03
N LYS A 5 20.59 -12.27 78.01
CA LYS A 5 20.62 -13.76 77.97
C LYS A 5 19.31 -14.45 77.47
N ARG A 6 19.25 -15.54 76.73
CA ARG A 6 20.18 -16.70 76.55
C ARG A 6 19.79 -17.52 75.35
N ILE A 7 20.80 -18.16 74.79
CA ILE A 7 20.83 -19.20 73.77
C ILE A 7 20.09 -20.46 74.25
N LEU A 8 19.39 -21.13 73.36
CA LEU A 8 19.20 -22.59 73.48
C LEU A 8 19.18 -23.23 72.09
N SER A 9 20.17 -24.12 71.90
CA SER A 9 20.35 -24.98 70.73
C SER A 9 19.36 -26.15 70.81
N GLY A 10 18.74 -26.49 69.70
CA GLY A 10 18.00 -27.73 69.56
C GLY A 10 18.27 -28.34 68.18
N LEU A 11 19.12 -29.31 68.09
CA LEU A 11 19.25 -30.20 66.94
C LEU A 11 17.97 -31.01 66.78
N LEU A 12 17.39 -31.02 65.63
CA LEU A 12 16.43 -32.06 65.26
C LEU A 12 16.75 -32.55 63.84
N ALA A 13 16.93 -33.85 63.77
CA ALA A 13 17.30 -34.59 62.57
C ALA A 13 16.23 -34.48 61.48
N ALA A 14 16.66 -34.12 60.32
CA ALA A 14 15.81 -34.14 59.15
C ALA A 14 15.85 -35.47 58.42
N ALA A 15 14.75 -36.18 58.39
CA ALA A 15 14.55 -37.33 57.53
C ALA A 15 14.41 -36.89 56.08
N LEU A 16 15.30 -37.35 55.22
CA LEU A 16 15.15 -37.16 53.75
C LEU A 16 14.00 -38.05 53.23
N VAL A 17 12.92 -37.41 52.83
CA VAL A 17 11.92 -38.02 51.98
C VAL A 17 12.22 -37.59 50.54
N VAL A 18 12.71 -38.51 49.72
CA VAL A 18 12.89 -38.34 48.29
C VAL A 18 11.53 -38.62 47.62
N PRO A 19 10.88 -37.64 46.99
CA PRO A 19 9.74 -37.96 46.13
C PRO A 19 10.26 -38.50 44.78
N LEU A 20 9.88 -39.76 44.48
CA LEU A 20 9.95 -40.27 43.11
C LEU A 20 9.04 -39.43 42.23
N PHE A 21 9.60 -38.54 41.44
CA PHE A 21 8.89 -37.95 40.31
C PHE A 21 8.80 -39.01 39.21
N ALA A 22 7.62 -39.59 39.03
CA ALA A 22 7.25 -40.29 37.82
C ALA A 22 7.31 -39.25 36.67
N GLY A 23 8.25 -39.45 35.73
CA GLY A 23 8.39 -38.66 34.55
C GLY A 23 7.15 -38.81 33.68
N GLY A 24 6.19 -37.86 33.80
CA GLY A 24 5.25 -37.59 32.76
C GLY A 24 6.00 -36.83 31.65
N ALA A 25 6.18 -37.44 30.51
CA ALA A 25 6.55 -36.73 29.30
C ALA A 25 5.44 -35.72 29.00
N GLN A 26 5.61 -34.48 29.42
CA GLN A 26 4.87 -33.37 28.82
C GLN A 26 5.39 -33.28 27.38
N THR A 27 4.58 -33.76 26.45
CA THR A 27 4.69 -33.31 25.07
C THR A 27 4.47 -31.80 25.11
N ALA A 28 5.57 -31.04 24.98
CA ALA A 28 5.49 -29.66 24.61
C ALA A 28 4.76 -29.68 23.24
N ALA A 29 3.50 -29.27 23.23
CA ALA A 29 2.88 -28.82 22.01
C ALA A 29 3.82 -27.73 21.50
N ALA A 30 4.44 -27.95 20.34
CA ALA A 30 5.12 -26.90 19.65
C ALA A 30 4.08 -25.78 19.53
N ALA A 31 4.33 -24.61 20.14
CA ALA A 31 3.62 -23.43 19.78
C ALA A 31 3.89 -23.29 18.27
N GLU A 32 2.86 -23.39 17.43
CA GLU A 32 2.98 -22.97 16.05
C GLU A 32 3.60 -21.57 16.12
N ALA A 33 4.72 -21.40 15.43
CA ALA A 33 5.31 -20.08 15.33
C ALA A 33 4.20 -19.18 14.75
N ALA A 34 3.85 -18.12 15.47
CA ALA A 34 2.88 -17.15 14.96
C ALA A 34 3.39 -16.72 13.58
N GLY A 35 2.53 -16.83 12.56
CA GLY A 35 2.88 -16.38 11.21
C GLY A 35 3.23 -14.89 11.24
N LYS A 36 3.98 -14.43 10.24
CA LYS A 36 4.22 -13.00 10.04
C LYS A 36 2.89 -12.28 9.87
N THR A 37 2.78 -11.04 10.35
CA THR A 37 1.59 -10.20 10.20
C THR A 37 1.96 -8.88 9.56
N LEU A 38 1.08 -8.34 8.71
CA LEU A 38 1.20 -7.03 8.09
C LEU A 38 -0.14 -6.31 8.17
N ASP A 39 -0.14 -5.14 8.79
CA ASP A 39 -1.27 -4.22 8.74
C ASP A 39 -1.08 -3.27 7.56
N VAL A 40 -2.15 -3.06 6.80
CA VAL A 40 -2.17 -2.20 5.61
C VAL A 40 -3.28 -1.17 5.75
N VAL A 41 -2.92 0.09 5.55
CA VAL A 41 -3.85 1.21 5.39
C VAL A 41 -3.74 1.69 3.95
N PHE A 42 -4.87 1.88 3.28
CA PHE A 42 -4.85 2.31 1.89
C PHE A 42 -5.93 3.33 1.55
N THR A 43 -5.60 4.16 0.55
CA THR A 43 -6.50 5.10 -0.13
C THR A 43 -6.37 4.92 -1.64
N HIS A 44 -7.26 5.50 -2.38
CA HIS A 44 -7.21 5.71 -3.83
C HIS A 44 -8.24 6.76 -4.23
N ASP A 45 -8.15 7.30 -5.43
CA ASP A 45 -9.14 8.22 -6.00
C ASP A 45 -9.51 9.36 -5.05
N THR A 46 -8.49 9.98 -4.43
CA THR A 46 -8.70 11.06 -3.47
C THR A 46 -9.02 12.40 -4.16
N HIS A 47 -8.67 12.56 -5.43
CA HIS A 47 -9.09 13.65 -6.32
C HIS A 47 -8.98 15.04 -5.69
N SER A 48 -7.78 15.39 -5.20
CA SER A 48 -7.52 16.69 -4.57
C SER A 48 -8.43 17.04 -3.38
N HIS A 49 -9.19 16.09 -2.80
CA HIS A 49 -10.04 16.33 -1.63
C HIS A 49 -9.21 16.40 -0.34
N LEU A 50 -8.24 17.35 -0.30
CA LEU A 50 -7.40 17.55 0.88
C LEU A 50 -8.18 18.08 2.08
N ASN A 51 -9.26 18.83 1.83
CA ASN A 51 -10.17 19.30 2.88
C ASN A 51 -11.39 18.40 2.99
N SER A 52 -11.94 18.33 4.20
CA SER A 52 -13.24 17.68 4.41
C SER A 52 -14.37 18.44 3.67
N PHE A 53 -15.41 17.72 3.33
CA PHE A 53 -16.58 18.26 2.65
C PHE A 53 -17.87 17.65 3.17
N SER A 54 -18.99 18.38 3.01
CA SER A 54 -20.29 17.89 3.43
C SER A 54 -20.96 17.05 2.35
N THR A 55 -21.50 15.91 2.74
CA THR A 55 -22.33 15.04 1.92
C THR A 55 -23.58 14.60 2.68
N VAL A 56 -24.52 13.95 2.02
CA VAL A 56 -25.73 13.42 2.67
C VAL A 56 -25.56 11.92 2.85
N ILE A 57 -25.56 11.46 4.10
CA ILE A 57 -25.56 10.04 4.48
C ILE A 57 -26.82 9.78 5.30
N ASP A 58 -27.61 8.80 4.89
CA ASP A 58 -28.88 8.42 5.53
C ASP A 58 -29.87 9.60 5.73
N GLY A 59 -29.81 10.59 4.82
CA GLY A 59 -30.67 11.78 4.86
C GLY A 59 -30.16 12.91 5.74
N GLU A 60 -29.02 12.76 6.40
CA GLU A 60 -28.39 13.78 7.24
C GLU A 60 -27.13 14.35 6.56
N SER A 61 -26.92 15.68 6.74
CA SER A 61 -25.70 16.32 6.27
C SER A 61 -24.54 15.91 7.18
N THR A 62 -23.59 15.18 6.62
CA THR A 62 -22.43 14.65 7.33
C THR A 62 -21.16 15.19 6.69
N GLU A 63 -20.19 15.60 7.50
CA GLU A 63 -18.87 16.02 7.02
C GLU A 63 -17.93 14.82 6.93
N VAL A 64 -17.35 14.59 5.76
CA VAL A 64 -16.53 13.42 5.44
C VAL A 64 -15.22 13.83 4.77
N GLY A 65 -14.30 12.86 4.62
CA GLY A 65 -13.05 13.03 3.89
C GLY A 65 -12.07 13.99 4.55
N GLY A 66 -11.10 14.41 3.78
CA GLY A 66 -10.03 15.32 4.17
C GLY A 66 -8.82 14.62 4.77
N PHE A 67 -7.64 15.01 4.31
CA PHE A 67 -6.36 14.38 4.67
C PHE A 67 -6.05 14.45 6.17
N ALA A 68 -6.54 15.48 6.88
CA ALA A 68 -6.38 15.55 8.32
C ALA A 68 -7.07 14.38 9.06
N ARG A 69 -8.23 13.90 8.56
CA ARG A 69 -8.89 12.73 9.13
C ARG A 69 -8.21 11.44 8.70
N ILE A 70 -7.82 11.32 7.43
CA ILE A 70 -7.03 10.19 6.94
C ILE A 70 -5.77 10.04 7.79
N LYS A 71 -5.04 11.16 8.01
CA LYS A 71 -3.86 11.16 8.87
C LYS A 71 -4.16 10.70 10.30
N THR A 72 -5.30 11.07 10.88
CA THR A 72 -5.66 10.61 12.22
C THR A 72 -5.75 9.09 12.27
N VAL A 73 -6.42 8.45 11.28
CA VAL A 73 -6.52 6.99 11.21
C VAL A 73 -5.14 6.36 11.02
N ILE A 74 -4.31 6.91 10.12
CA ILE A 74 -2.94 6.42 9.91
C ILE A 74 -2.12 6.53 11.20
N ASP A 75 -2.21 7.64 11.92
CA ASP A 75 -1.48 7.84 13.18
C ASP A 75 -1.96 6.88 14.28
N GLU A 76 -3.26 6.60 14.35
CA GLU A 76 -3.84 5.63 15.29
C GLU A 76 -3.34 4.20 14.96
N GLN A 77 -3.38 3.79 13.69
CA GLN A 77 -2.86 2.50 13.26
C GLN A 77 -1.35 2.36 13.49
N LYS A 78 -0.56 3.38 13.16
CA LYS A 78 0.89 3.38 13.41
C LYS A 78 1.24 3.47 14.90
N ALA A 79 0.35 3.97 15.75
CA ALA A 79 0.53 3.92 17.20
C ALA A 79 0.31 2.50 17.77
N GLU A 80 -0.57 1.71 17.15
CA GLU A 80 -0.79 0.30 17.49
C GLU A 80 0.29 -0.59 16.87
N ASN A 81 0.60 -0.38 15.59
CA ASN A 81 1.66 -1.08 14.86
C ASN A 81 2.50 -0.08 14.03
N PRO A 82 3.71 0.29 14.49
CA PRO A 82 4.58 1.23 13.76
C PRO A 82 4.99 0.76 12.35
N ASP A 83 4.91 -0.54 12.11
CA ASP A 83 5.27 -1.17 10.85
C ASP A 83 4.09 -1.27 9.86
N THR A 84 2.94 -0.65 10.16
CA THR A 84 1.80 -0.54 9.23
C THR A 84 2.25 0.03 7.89
N LEU A 85 1.93 -0.68 6.80
CA LEU A 85 2.15 -0.23 5.43
C LEU A 85 1.03 0.75 5.04
N VAL A 86 1.38 1.89 4.45
CA VAL A 86 0.40 2.88 3.95
C VAL A 86 0.61 3.10 2.47
N VAL A 87 -0.40 2.78 1.66
CA VAL A 87 -0.33 2.85 0.19
C VAL A 87 -1.52 3.58 -0.41
N ASP A 88 -1.37 4.03 -1.65
CA ASP A 88 -2.41 4.74 -2.40
C ASP A 88 -2.50 4.20 -3.84
N GLY A 89 -3.70 4.06 -4.38
CA GLY A 89 -4.00 3.47 -5.69
C GLY A 89 -4.10 4.47 -6.84
N GLY A 90 -3.56 5.69 -6.70
CA GLY A 90 -3.57 6.72 -7.76
C GLY A 90 -4.84 7.57 -7.80
N ASP A 91 -4.95 8.44 -8.80
CA ASP A 91 -5.94 9.50 -8.91
C ASP A 91 -6.00 10.37 -7.65
N PHE A 92 -4.81 10.76 -7.18
CA PHE A 92 -4.70 11.66 -6.04
C PHE A 92 -5.00 13.12 -6.41
N SER A 93 -4.95 13.47 -7.69
CA SER A 93 -5.17 14.83 -8.20
C SER A 93 -6.54 15.02 -8.87
N MET A 94 -6.86 16.24 -9.24
CA MET A 94 -8.05 16.67 -10.00
C MET A 94 -9.39 16.38 -9.34
N GLY A 95 -10.06 17.40 -8.89
CA GLY A 95 -11.43 17.30 -8.30
C GLY A 95 -11.81 18.50 -7.46
N THR A 96 -10.83 19.26 -6.95
CA THR A 96 -11.07 20.49 -6.19
C THR A 96 -10.18 21.64 -6.68
N LEU A 97 -10.35 22.84 -6.12
CA LEU A 97 -9.50 23.99 -6.45
C LEU A 97 -8.02 23.81 -6.05
N VAL A 98 -7.69 22.81 -5.25
CA VAL A 98 -6.30 22.47 -4.92
C VAL A 98 -5.51 22.13 -6.17
N GLN A 99 -6.13 21.49 -7.15
CA GLN A 99 -5.50 21.17 -8.45
C GLN A 99 -4.88 22.39 -9.17
N THR A 100 -5.28 23.61 -8.85
CA THR A 100 -4.71 24.83 -9.48
C THR A 100 -3.24 25.07 -9.11
N VAL A 101 -2.71 24.40 -8.10
CA VAL A 101 -1.31 24.42 -7.70
C VAL A 101 -0.60 23.08 -7.94
N TYR A 102 -1.19 22.21 -8.75
CA TYR A 102 -0.67 20.88 -9.08
C TYR A 102 0.76 20.94 -9.65
N GLU A 103 0.96 21.76 -10.69
CA GLU A 103 2.24 21.86 -11.39
C GLU A 103 3.32 22.50 -10.52
N ASP A 104 3.00 23.63 -9.87
CA ASP A 104 3.99 24.48 -9.20
C ASP A 104 4.33 24.00 -7.77
N GLU A 105 3.35 23.44 -7.08
CA GLU A 105 3.47 23.06 -5.67
C GLU A 105 3.42 21.54 -5.43
N ALA A 106 2.98 20.74 -6.42
CA ALA A 106 2.74 19.30 -6.25
C ALA A 106 1.94 18.98 -4.97
N ALA A 107 0.92 19.81 -4.69
CA ALA A 107 0.29 19.86 -3.37
C ALA A 107 -0.28 18.51 -2.94
N GLU A 108 -0.93 17.80 -3.85
CA GLU A 108 -1.55 16.50 -3.58
C GLU A 108 -0.51 15.45 -3.23
N LEU A 109 0.54 15.30 -4.04
CA LEU A 109 1.60 14.31 -3.84
C LEU A 109 2.40 14.58 -2.55
N ARG A 110 2.73 15.84 -2.28
CA ARG A 110 3.38 16.26 -1.03
C ARG A 110 2.51 15.99 0.19
N MET A 111 1.19 16.21 0.06
CA MET A 111 0.25 15.93 1.15
C MET A 111 0.05 14.44 1.39
N LEU A 112 0.11 13.58 0.35
CA LEU A 112 0.16 12.13 0.52
C LEU A 112 1.36 11.72 1.39
N GLY A 113 2.54 12.22 1.08
CA GLY A 113 3.72 11.98 1.93
C GLY A 113 3.55 12.51 3.35
N ALA A 114 2.99 13.72 3.52
CA ALA A 114 2.78 14.35 4.83
C ALA A 114 1.79 13.57 5.73
N ILE A 115 0.81 12.87 5.17
CA ILE A 115 -0.09 11.99 5.94
C ILE A 115 0.54 10.63 6.25
N GLY A 116 1.66 10.29 5.62
CA GLY A 116 2.41 9.06 5.87
C GLY A 116 2.19 7.96 4.84
N CYS A 117 1.66 8.28 3.64
CA CYS A 117 1.66 7.38 2.50
C CYS A 117 3.10 7.07 2.08
N GLU A 118 3.40 5.81 1.86
CA GLU A 118 4.74 5.33 1.55
C GLU A 118 4.92 4.98 0.08
N VAL A 119 3.85 4.49 -0.59
CA VAL A 119 3.87 4.16 -2.02
C VAL A 119 2.56 4.56 -2.67
N THR A 120 2.63 5.15 -3.84
CA THR A 120 1.47 5.45 -4.70
C THR A 120 1.77 5.11 -6.16
N THR A 121 0.77 5.18 -7.01
CA THR A 121 0.88 5.04 -8.46
C THR A 121 0.20 6.21 -9.17
N PHE A 122 0.23 6.23 -10.49
CA PHE A 122 -0.52 7.20 -11.28
C PHE A 122 -1.92 6.69 -11.59
N GLY A 123 -2.91 7.58 -11.54
CA GLY A 123 -4.19 7.39 -12.18
C GLY A 123 -4.31 8.23 -13.46
N ASN A 124 -5.48 8.22 -14.08
CA ASN A 124 -5.70 8.94 -15.34
C ASN A 124 -5.70 10.46 -15.14
N HIS A 125 -6.08 10.94 -13.99
CA HIS A 125 -6.15 12.37 -13.72
C HIS A 125 -4.79 13.03 -13.47
N GLU A 126 -3.74 12.29 -13.16
CA GLU A 126 -2.38 12.82 -13.12
C GLU A 126 -1.92 13.33 -14.49
N PHE A 127 -2.58 12.89 -15.58
CA PHE A 127 -2.27 13.31 -16.96
C PHE A 127 -3.14 14.51 -17.46
N ASP A 128 -4.06 15.05 -16.67
CA ASP A 128 -4.96 16.12 -17.11
C ASP A 128 -4.23 17.41 -17.50
N TYR A 129 -3.12 17.73 -16.85
CA TYR A 129 -2.23 18.84 -17.22
C TYR A 129 -1.18 18.45 -18.26
N ARG A 130 -1.39 17.34 -19.00
CA ARG A 130 -0.51 16.83 -20.06
C ARG A 130 0.86 16.40 -19.52
N SER A 131 1.70 15.97 -20.45
CA SER A 131 3.08 15.57 -20.17
C SER A 131 3.90 16.64 -19.47
N SER A 132 3.76 17.91 -19.90
CA SER A 132 4.51 19.02 -19.31
C SER A 132 4.09 19.31 -17.88
N GLY A 133 2.78 19.25 -17.58
CA GLY A 133 2.29 19.51 -16.23
C GLY A 133 2.65 18.39 -15.25
N LEU A 134 2.53 17.13 -15.66
CA LEU A 134 2.98 16.00 -14.85
C LEU A 134 4.48 16.07 -14.58
N ALA A 135 5.30 16.32 -15.61
CA ALA A 135 6.74 16.48 -15.46
C ALA A 135 7.10 17.61 -14.49
N GLN A 136 6.41 18.77 -14.61
CA GLN A 136 6.63 19.89 -13.70
C GLN A 136 6.22 19.55 -12.26
N MET A 137 5.09 18.88 -12.07
CA MET A 137 4.61 18.43 -10.76
C MET A 137 5.63 17.51 -10.08
N LEU A 138 6.13 16.49 -10.79
CA LEU A 138 7.14 15.56 -10.27
C LEU A 138 8.42 16.28 -9.85
N LYS A 139 8.87 17.23 -10.68
CA LYS A 139 10.03 18.06 -10.37
C LYS A 139 9.80 18.95 -9.15
N SER A 140 8.66 19.63 -9.08
CA SER A 140 8.30 20.50 -7.94
C SER A 140 8.22 19.68 -6.64
N ALA A 141 7.70 18.46 -6.70
CA ALA A 141 7.70 17.53 -5.58
C ALA A 141 9.14 17.17 -5.16
N ALA A 142 9.97 16.72 -6.10
CA ALA A 142 11.36 16.32 -5.81
C ALA A 142 12.20 17.47 -5.22
N GLU A 143 11.99 18.69 -5.69
CA GLU A 143 12.68 19.90 -5.20
C GLU A 143 12.12 20.43 -3.86
N SER A 144 10.95 19.96 -3.40
CA SER A 144 10.26 20.49 -2.21
C SER A 144 11.03 20.25 -0.91
N GLY A 145 11.79 19.17 -0.82
CA GLY A 145 12.45 18.71 0.41
C GLY A 145 11.49 18.09 1.44
N ASP A 146 10.24 17.87 1.09
CA ASP A 146 9.26 17.17 1.92
C ASP A 146 9.48 15.65 1.87
N VAL A 147 8.86 14.92 2.79
CA VAL A 147 8.75 13.46 2.71
C VAL A 147 7.72 13.12 1.64
N LEU A 148 8.12 12.35 0.67
CA LEU A 148 7.28 11.96 -0.48
C LEU A 148 7.06 10.45 -0.49
N PRO A 149 5.93 9.96 -1.03
CA PRO A 149 5.77 8.53 -1.28
C PRO A 149 6.67 8.08 -2.43
N GLU A 150 7.08 6.84 -2.43
CA GLU A 150 7.62 6.21 -3.64
C GLU A 150 6.53 6.15 -4.71
N LEU A 151 6.85 6.47 -5.96
CA LEU A 151 5.97 6.32 -7.11
C LEU A 151 6.35 5.08 -7.90
N VAL A 152 5.37 4.20 -8.13
CA VAL A 152 5.59 2.95 -8.86
C VAL A 152 4.61 2.80 -10.03
N VAL A 153 5.13 2.41 -11.21
CA VAL A 153 4.33 2.03 -12.38
C VAL A 153 5.19 1.15 -13.29
N CYS A 154 4.80 -0.11 -13.50
CA CYS A 154 5.66 -1.08 -14.19
C CYS A 154 5.36 -1.25 -15.68
N ASN A 155 4.31 -0.64 -16.20
CA ASN A 155 3.87 -0.90 -17.57
C ASN A 155 4.06 0.25 -18.56
N VAL A 156 4.87 1.27 -18.24
CA VAL A 156 5.25 2.28 -19.24
C VAL A 156 6.18 1.65 -20.28
N ASP A 157 5.89 1.84 -21.55
CA ASP A 157 6.67 1.27 -22.68
C ASP A 157 7.75 2.25 -23.17
N TRP A 158 8.77 2.45 -22.33
CA TRP A 158 9.90 3.32 -22.70
C TRP A 158 10.65 2.82 -23.94
N ASP A 159 10.82 1.51 -24.05
CA ASP A 159 11.54 0.90 -25.16
C ASP A 159 10.87 1.20 -26.52
N ALA A 160 9.55 1.06 -26.60
CA ALA A 160 8.82 1.38 -27.82
C ALA A 160 8.86 2.88 -28.16
N MET A 161 8.75 3.74 -27.14
CA MET A 161 8.81 5.20 -27.33
C MET A 161 10.22 5.64 -27.78
N GLU A 162 11.29 5.11 -27.16
CA GLU A 162 12.67 5.41 -27.52
C GLU A 162 13.02 4.89 -28.92
N ALA A 163 12.58 3.69 -29.29
CA ALA A 163 12.76 3.14 -30.63
C ALA A 163 12.07 3.96 -31.72
N ALA A 164 10.93 4.59 -31.39
CA ALA A 164 10.21 5.50 -32.30
C ALA A 164 10.81 6.92 -32.32
N GLY A 165 11.60 7.27 -31.35
CA GLY A 165 12.12 8.60 -31.08
C GLY A 165 11.14 9.42 -30.25
N LEU A 166 11.50 9.70 -29.00
CA LEU A 166 10.68 10.45 -28.04
C LEU A 166 10.26 11.81 -28.59
N ASN A 167 8.98 12.15 -28.50
CA ASN A 167 8.50 13.50 -28.70
C ASN A 167 8.85 14.41 -27.50
N ASP A 168 8.61 15.72 -27.62
CA ASP A 168 8.95 16.70 -26.58
C ASP A 168 8.24 16.41 -25.23
N GLY A 169 6.97 15.97 -25.29
CA GLY A 169 6.20 15.62 -24.10
C GLY A 169 6.72 14.36 -23.40
N GLN A 170 7.05 13.33 -24.18
CA GLN A 170 7.64 12.10 -23.67
C GLN A 170 9.01 12.33 -23.03
N GLN A 171 9.86 13.20 -23.65
CA GLN A 171 11.13 13.59 -23.06
C GLN A 171 10.96 14.32 -21.73
N GLN A 172 9.96 15.21 -21.62
CA GLN A 172 9.68 15.92 -20.37
C GLN A 172 9.23 14.97 -19.26
N ILE A 173 8.31 14.05 -19.55
CA ILE A 173 7.87 13.05 -18.55
C ILE A 173 9.01 12.13 -18.16
N GLN A 174 9.83 11.66 -19.10
CA GLN A 174 10.99 10.82 -18.81
C GLN A 174 11.93 11.52 -17.82
N SER A 175 12.24 12.79 -18.08
CA SER A 175 13.04 13.60 -17.15
C SER A 175 12.37 13.75 -15.78
N GLY A 176 11.06 13.98 -15.73
CA GLY A 176 10.31 14.06 -14.47
C GLY A 176 10.34 12.74 -13.69
N PHE A 177 10.20 11.61 -14.38
CA PHE A 177 10.30 10.27 -13.76
C PHE A 177 11.70 10.02 -13.18
N GLU A 178 12.75 10.39 -13.92
CA GLU A 178 14.13 10.28 -13.45
C GLU A 178 14.41 11.19 -12.25
N GLU A 179 13.97 12.45 -12.29
CA GLU A 179 14.18 13.42 -11.21
C GLU A 179 13.44 13.04 -9.93
N TYR A 180 12.23 12.50 -10.03
CA TYR A 180 11.46 12.00 -8.90
C TYR A 180 11.97 10.66 -8.39
N GLY A 181 12.39 9.80 -9.30
CA GLY A 181 12.82 8.43 -9.03
C GLY A 181 11.66 7.42 -9.12
N VAL A 182 10.79 7.56 -10.14
CA VAL A 182 9.71 6.59 -10.42
C VAL A 182 10.30 5.23 -10.77
N LYS A 183 9.72 4.15 -10.25
CA LYS A 183 10.23 2.77 -10.35
C LYS A 183 9.15 1.81 -10.81
N ASP A 184 9.56 0.63 -11.29
CA ASP A 184 8.62 -0.46 -11.57
C ASP A 184 8.09 -1.08 -10.28
N TYR A 185 8.93 -1.17 -9.25
CA TYR A 185 8.56 -1.63 -7.91
C TYR A 185 9.53 -1.10 -6.84
N VAL A 186 9.13 -1.21 -5.59
CA VAL A 186 9.97 -0.95 -4.41
C VAL A 186 9.85 -2.10 -3.42
N VAL A 187 10.89 -2.31 -2.62
CA VAL A 187 10.85 -3.27 -1.50
C VAL A 187 10.97 -2.50 -0.19
N LEU A 188 10.01 -2.70 0.70
CA LEU A 188 9.94 -2.10 2.02
C LEU A 188 10.03 -3.17 3.09
N GLN A 189 10.76 -2.87 4.17
CA GLN A 189 10.77 -3.71 5.37
C GLN A 189 9.75 -3.19 6.38
N LYS A 190 8.80 -4.04 6.76
CA LYS A 190 7.74 -3.77 7.73
C LYS A 190 7.85 -4.78 8.87
N GLY A 191 8.54 -4.38 9.94
CA GLY A 191 8.87 -5.32 11.03
C GLY A 191 9.72 -6.49 10.52
N ASP A 192 9.16 -7.68 10.55
CA ASP A 192 9.77 -8.92 10.04
C ASP A 192 9.27 -9.33 8.64
N VAL A 193 8.46 -8.47 7.97
CA VAL A 193 7.91 -8.70 6.64
C VAL A 193 8.66 -7.84 5.63
N ASN A 194 9.20 -8.45 4.57
CA ASN A 194 9.69 -7.76 3.38
C ASN A 194 8.56 -7.71 2.34
N VAL A 195 8.08 -6.52 2.01
CA VAL A 195 6.97 -6.30 1.09
C VAL A 195 7.49 -5.65 -0.19
N ALA A 196 7.26 -6.29 -1.34
CA ALA A 196 7.40 -5.63 -2.62
C ALA A 196 6.08 -4.95 -2.99
N VAL A 197 6.16 -3.70 -3.44
CA VAL A 197 5.00 -2.96 -3.96
C VAL A 197 5.30 -2.55 -5.40
N THR A 198 4.47 -2.99 -6.33
CA THR A 198 4.48 -2.58 -7.74
C THR A 198 3.24 -1.77 -8.08
N GLY A 199 3.27 -1.02 -9.18
CA GLY A 199 2.13 -0.24 -9.67
C GLY A 199 1.76 -0.60 -11.09
N VAL A 200 0.48 -0.44 -11.46
CA VAL A 200 0.01 -0.69 -12.83
C VAL A 200 -1.06 0.32 -13.25
N PHE A 201 -0.98 0.75 -14.50
CA PHE A 201 -1.94 1.65 -15.13
C PHE A 201 -2.82 0.87 -16.12
N GLY A 202 -4.13 0.93 -15.91
CA GLY A 202 -5.12 0.12 -16.64
C GLY A 202 -5.39 0.58 -18.07
N VAL A 203 -6.02 -0.29 -18.85
CA VAL A 203 -6.42 0.00 -20.23
C VAL A 203 -7.56 1.01 -20.26
N ASP A 204 -8.58 0.85 -19.39
CA ASP A 204 -9.68 1.80 -19.28
C ASP A 204 -9.21 3.14 -18.72
N ALA A 205 -8.30 3.13 -17.74
CA ALA A 205 -7.67 4.35 -17.23
C ALA A 205 -6.92 5.12 -18.33
N LEU A 206 -6.19 4.42 -19.21
CA LEU A 206 -5.55 5.03 -20.36
C LEU A 206 -6.57 5.63 -21.33
N ALA A 207 -7.69 4.96 -21.58
CA ALA A 207 -8.77 5.50 -22.40
C ALA A 207 -9.41 6.76 -21.80
N CYS A 208 -9.38 6.88 -20.47
CA CYS A 208 -9.82 8.06 -19.71
C CYS A 208 -8.74 9.17 -19.60
N ALA A 209 -7.52 8.95 -20.09
CA ALA A 209 -6.41 9.91 -20.11
C ALA A 209 -6.07 10.40 -21.53
N PRO A 210 -6.97 11.14 -22.22
CA PRO A 210 -6.78 11.48 -23.64
C PRO A 210 -5.60 12.44 -23.90
N THR A 211 -5.05 13.04 -22.86
CA THR A 211 -3.89 13.94 -22.91
C THR A 211 -2.58 13.24 -22.56
N CYS A 212 -2.63 11.96 -22.22
CA CYS A 212 -1.45 11.15 -21.96
C CYS A 212 -0.69 10.86 -23.25
N GLU A 213 0.61 11.13 -23.26
CA GLU A 213 1.49 10.88 -24.42
C GLU A 213 2.36 9.65 -24.24
N LEU A 214 2.26 8.96 -23.07
CA LEU A 214 2.99 7.73 -22.83
C LEU A 214 2.34 6.55 -23.55
N LEU A 215 3.16 5.60 -23.96
CA LEU A 215 2.71 4.28 -24.37
C LEU A 215 2.80 3.33 -23.18
N PHE A 216 1.84 2.44 -23.09
CA PHE A 216 1.81 1.44 -22.03
C PHE A 216 1.81 0.04 -22.65
N ARG A 217 2.47 -0.87 -21.97
CA ARG A 217 2.46 -2.31 -22.25
C ARG A 217 1.14 -2.90 -21.71
N ASP A 218 0.82 -4.10 -22.17
CA ASP A 218 -0.30 -4.86 -21.58
C ASP A 218 -0.12 -4.97 -20.06
N PRO A 219 -1.11 -4.56 -19.24
CA PRO A 219 -0.98 -4.51 -17.79
C PRO A 219 -0.66 -5.89 -17.18
N VAL A 220 -1.31 -6.95 -17.68
CA VAL A 220 -1.12 -8.32 -17.15
C VAL A 220 0.29 -8.84 -17.48
N GLU A 221 0.77 -8.62 -18.69
CA GLU A 221 2.11 -9.05 -19.09
C GLU A 221 3.18 -8.30 -18.31
N ALA A 222 3.05 -6.97 -18.18
CA ALA A 222 4.00 -6.15 -17.45
C ALA A 222 4.09 -6.53 -15.97
N VAL A 223 2.95 -6.65 -15.28
CA VAL A 223 2.93 -7.08 -13.87
C VAL A 223 3.49 -8.49 -13.71
N ARG A 224 3.18 -9.42 -14.63
CA ARG A 224 3.73 -10.78 -14.58
C ARG A 224 5.26 -10.78 -14.68
N GLU A 225 5.83 -9.98 -15.57
CA GLU A 225 7.28 -9.84 -15.73
C GLU A 225 7.91 -9.20 -14.50
N THR A 226 7.32 -8.12 -13.97
CA THR A 226 7.80 -7.44 -12.75
C THR A 226 7.75 -8.37 -11.54
N VAL A 227 6.67 -9.14 -11.34
CA VAL A 227 6.57 -10.14 -10.28
C VAL A 227 7.62 -11.23 -10.41
N ALA A 228 7.89 -11.69 -11.65
CA ALA A 228 8.95 -12.66 -11.90
C ALA A 228 10.34 -12.08 -11.59
N GLU A 229 10.58 -10.81 -11.91
CA GLU A 229 11.82 -10.10 -11.56
C GLU A 229 11.99 -9.95 -10.05
N ILE A 230 10.95 -9.51 -9.33
CA ILE A 230 10.94 -9.41 -7.86
C ILE A 230 11.34 -10.75 -7.25
N LYS A 231 10.66 -11.84 -7.64
CA LYS A 231 10.92 -13.19 -7.10
C LYS A 231 12.30 -13.73 -7.44
N ALA A 232 12.92 -13.26 -8.52
CA ALA A 232 14.27 -13.68 -8.93
C ALA A 232 15.38 -12.93 -8.21
N ASN A 233 15.16 -11.67 -7.84
CA ASN A 233 16.19 -10.75 -7.37
C ASN A 233 16.04 -10.36 -5.89
N GLU A 234 14.83 -10.45 -5.32
CA GLU A 234 14.51 -9.95 -3.99
C GLU A 234 14.09 -11.09 -3.04
N ASP A 235 14.39 -10.93 -1.76
CA ASP A 235 13.90 -11.81 -0.69
C ASP A 235 12.66 -11.16 -0.06
N VAL A 236 11.50 -11.45 -0.63
CA VAL A 236 10.22 -10.86 -0.22
C VAL A 236 9.25 -11.91 0.29
N ASP A 237 8.44 -11.49 1.26
CA ASP A 237 7.41 -12.31 1.90
C ASP A 237 6.03 -12.07 1.25
N MET A 238 5.82 -10.87 0.69
CA MET A 238 4.53 -10.41 0.16
C MET A 238 4.74 -9.53 -1.06
N ILE A 239 3.83 -9.64 -2.04
CA ILE A 239 3.80 -8.78 -3.23
C ILE A 239 2.45 -8.08 -3.32
N VAL A 240 2.48 -6.75 -3.24
CA VAL A 240 1.31 -5.87 -3.34
C VAL A 240 1.34 -5.14 -4.67
N CYS A 241 0.19 -5.02 -5.33
CA CYS A 241 0.01 -4.18 -6.51
C CYS A 241 -0.92 -3.01 -6.16
N VAL A 242 -0.43 -1.78 -6.28
CA VAL A 242 -1.27 -0.58 -6.30
C VAL A 242 -1.71 -0.37 -7.74
N SER A 243 -2.99 -0.60 -8.00
CA SER A 243 -3.53 -0.68 -9.36
C SER A 243 -4.47 0.48 -9.64
N HIS A 244 -4.27 1.12 -10.79
CA HIS A 244 -5.24 2.07 -11.34
C HIS A 244 -5.87 1.48 -12.61
N SER A 245 -6.49 0.28 -12.44
CA SER A 245 -7.15 -0.46 -13.53
C SER A 245 -8.64 -0.67 -13.27
N GLY A 246 -9.01 -1.01 -12.02
CA GLY A 246 -10.38 -1.04 -11.55
C GLY A 246 -11.09 -2.39 -11.60
N THR A 247 -12.23 -2.42 -10.91
CA THR A 247 -13.15 -3.56 -10.86
C THR A 247 -14.53 -3.18 -11.39
N TRP A 248 -15.23 -4.11 -12.03
CA TRP A 248 -16.58 -3.94 -12.58
C TRP A 248 -17.50 -5.09 -12.16
N GLU A 249 -18.83 -4.86 -12.20
CA GLU A 249 -19.82 -5.94 -11.98
C GLU A 249 -19.68 -7.09 -13.00
N ASP A 250 -19.26 -6.77 -14.23
CA ASP A 250 -18.92 -7.74 -15.26
C ASP A 250 -17.47 -8.19 -15.08
N GLU A 251 -17.27 -9.31 -14.41
CA GLU A 251 -15.96 -9.90 -14.14
C GLU A 251 -15.07 -10.06 -15.38
N SER A 252 -15.68 -10.23 -16.57
CA SER A 252 -14.93 -10.33 -17.82
C SER A 252 -14.30 -9.01 -18.29
N LYS A 253 -14.69 -7.89 -17.68
CA LYS A 253 -14.18 -6.54 -17.93
C LYS A 253 -13.40 -6.00 -16.74
N SER A 254 -13.53 -6.65 -15.59
CA SER A 254 -12.88 -6.25 -14.35
C SER A 254 -11.38 -6.47 -14.44
N GLU A 255 -10.63 -5.41 -14.76
CA GLU A 255 -9.21 -5.51 -15.10
C GLU A 255 -8.39 -6.07 -13.93
N ASP A 256 -8.69 -5.67 -12.69
CA ASP A 256 -8.00 -6.18 -11.52
C ASP A 256 -8.34 -7.63 -11.20
N GLU A 257 -9.56 -8.09 -11.51
CA GLU A 257 -9.90 -9.51 -11.39
C GLU A 257 -9.22 -10.37 -12.47
N ILE A 258 -9.08 -9.82 -13.69
CA ILE A 258 -8.31 -10.47 -14.76
C ILE A 258 -6.83 -10.55 -14.36
N LEU A 259 -6.29 -9.48 -13.76
CA LEU A 259 -4.92 -9.43 -13.26
C LEU A 259 -4.69 -10.49 -12.17
N ALA A 260 -5.53 -10.52 -11.13
CA ALA A 260 -5.44 -11.47 -10.03
C ALA A 260 -5.46 -12.95 -10.52
N LYS A 261 -6.34 -13.27 -11.48
CA LYS A 261 -6.40 -14.60 -12.10
C LYS A 261 -5.18 -14.96 -12.94
N SER A 262 -4.55 -13.94 -13.55
CA SER A 262 -3.46 -14.10 -14.51
C SER A 262 -2.07 -14.09 -13.86
N VAL A 263 -1.96 -13.46 -12.68
CA VAL A 263 -0.72 -13.31 -11.91
C VAL A 263 -0.96 -13.77 -10.46
N PRO A 264 -1.10 -15.09 -10.23
CA PRO A 264 -1.49 -15.64 -8.91
C PRO A 264 -0.39 -15.52 -7.83
N ASP A 265 0.76 -14.95 -8.17
CA ASP A 265 1.83 -14.64 -7.23
C ASP A 265 1.66 -13.25 -6.56
N LEU A 266 0.61 -12.50 -6.90
CA LEU A 266 0.18 -11.31 -6.17
C LEU A 266 -0.61 -11.74 -4.93
N ASP A 267 -0.33 -11.12 -3.78
CA ASP A 267 -1.06 -11.38 -2.54
C ASP A 267 -2.19 -10.37 -2.34
N LEU A 268 -1.97 -9.10 -2.71
CA LEU A 268 -2.93 -8.02 -2.51
C LEU A 268 -2.93 -7.05 -3.70
N ILE A 269 -4.12 -6.64 -4.14
CA ILE A 269 -4.33 -5.57 -5.12
C ILE A 269 -5.16 -4.47 -4.46
N ILE A 270 -4.62 -3.24 -4.43
CA ILE A 270 -5.37 -2.04 -4.08
C ILE A 270 -5.93 -1.49 -5.39
N SER A 271 -7.25 -1.57 -5.56
CA SER A 271 -7.94 -1.27 -6.82
C SER A 271 -8.54 0.13 -6.80
N GLY A 272 -8.01 1.03 -7.63
CA GLY A 272 -8.52 2.38 -7.89
C GLY A 272 -9.35 2.48 -9.16
N HIS A 273 -9.48 3.70 -9.72
CA HIS A 273 -10.09 4.08 -11.00
C HIS A 273 -11.62 4.01 -11.05
N THR A 274 -12.23 2.91 -10.72
CA THR A 274 -13.69 2.73 -10.88
C THR A 274 -14.52 3.24 -9.72
N HIS A 275 -13.88 3.83 -8.70
CA HIS A 275 -14.53 4.31 -7.47
C HIS A 275 -15.39 3.22 -6.79
N THR A 276 -15.06 1.96 -7.03
CA THR A 276 -15.78 0.83 -6.44
C THR A 276 -15.59 0.84 -4.92
N GLU A 277 -16.66 0.54 -4.19
CA GLU A 277 -16.63 0.35 -2.75
C GLU A 277 -16.90 -1.12 -2.46
N LEU A 278 -15.89 -1.85 -2.03
CA LEU A 278 -15.99 -3.25 -1.66
C LEU A 278 -16.16 -3.38 -0.14
N ALA A 279 -17.29 -3.93 0.31
CA ALA A 279 -17.53 -4.23 1.72
C ALA A 279 -16.70 -5.43 2.20
N GLU A 280 -16.39 -6.33 1.29
CA GLU A 280 -15.54 -7.51 1.50
C GLU A 280 -14.58 -7.62 0.31
N PRO A 281 -13.38 -8.14 0.49
CA PRO A 281 -12.44 -8.34 -0.61
C PRO A 281 -13.00 -9.27 -1.69
N ILE A 282 -12.69 -8.99 -2.96
CA ILE A 282 -12.81 -9.99 -4.03
C ILE A 282 -11.58 -10.89 -3.93
N VAL A 283 -11.77 -12.21 -4.05
CA VAL A 283 -10.69 -13.19 -3.87
C VAL A 283 -10.59 -14.09 -5.10
N HIS A 284 -9.42 -14.14 -5.71
CA HIS A 284 -9.08 -15.08 -6.78
C HIS A 284 -7.84 -15.88 -6.41
N GLY A 285 -8.03 -17.18 -6.14
CA GLY A 285 -6.94 -18.01 -5.63
C GLY A 285 -6.52 -17.55 -4.23
N ASP A 286 -5.30 -17.06 -4.12
CA ASP A 286 -4.73 -16.50 -2.89
C ASP A 286 -4.57 -14.97 -2.97
N THR A 287 -5.03 -14.32 -4.05
CA THR A 287 -4.96 -12.87 -4.26
C THR A 287 -6.23 -12.20 -3.75
N TYR A 288 -6.08 -11.17 -2.93
CA TYR A 288 -7.15 -10.32 -2.42
C TYR A 288 -7.19 -9.00 -3.20
N ILE A 289 -8.38 -8.55 -3.59
CA ILE A 289 -8.61 -7.24 -4.23
C ILE A 289 -9.47 -6.41 -3.28
N VAL A 290 -9.03 -5.21 -2.96
CA VAL A 290 -9.70 -4.29 -2.04
C VAL A 290 -9.85 -2.90 -2.66
N SER A 291 -10.93 -2.19 -2.30
CA SER A 291 -11.24 -0.86 -2.82
C SER A 291 -12.18 -0.12 -1.84
N THR A 292 -12.07 1.21 -1.71
CA THR A 292 -12.77 2.01 -0.67
C THR A 292 -13.64 3.14 -1.22
N GLY A 293 -13.88 3.19 -2.52
CA GLY A 293 -14.65 4.27 -3.15
C GLY A 293 -13.77 5.45 -3.52
N GLU A 294 -14.19 6.69 -3.20
CA GLU A 294 -13.59 7.90 -3.73
C GLU A 294 -13.51 9.03 -2.70
N TYR A 295 -12.70 10.06 -3.02
CA TYR A 295 -12.60 11.35 -2.31
C TYR A 295 -12.17 11.25 -0.84
N GLY A 296 -11.55 10.13 -0.45
CA GLY A 296 -11.16 9.91 0.94
C GLY A 296 -12.34 9.88 1.92
N ARG A 297 -13.56 9.57 1.45
CA ARG A 297 -14.75 9.39 2.31
C ARG A 297 -14.60 8.19 3.22
N LYS A 298 -13.88 7.20 2.76
CA LYS A 298 -13.47 6.00 3.49
C LYS A 298 -11.98 5.79 3.36
N ILE A 299 -11.42 5.07 4.27
CA ILE A 299 -10.05 4.56 4.25
C ILE A 299 -10.11 3.05 4.42
N GLY A 300 -9.27 2.33 3.72
CA GLY A 300 -9.18 0.89 3.89
C GLY A 300 -8.17 0.54 4.97
N GLU A 301 -8.57 -0.39 5.83
CA GLU A 301 -7.72 -0.96 6.87
C GLU A 301 -7.89 -2.48 6.82
N LEU A 302 -6.77 -3.20 6.77
CA LEU A 302 -6.77 -4.65 6.81
C LEU A 302 -5.53 -5.17 7.52
N SER A 303 -5.65 -6.36 8.12
CA SER A 303 -4.54 -7.07 8.71
C SER A 303 -4.39 -8.41 8.02
N MET A 304 -3.20 -8.68 7.50
CA MET A 304 -2.88 -9.92 6.81
C MET A 304 -1.95 -10.78 7.66
N THR A 305 -2.22 -12.09 7.70
CA THR A 305 -1.41 -13.05 8.44
C THR A 305 -0.89 -14.11 7.48
N GLN A 306 0.43 -14.39 7.56
CA GLN A 306 1.05 -15.43 6.75
C GLN A 306 0.80 -16.81 7.36
N LYS A 307 0.28 -17.72 6.56
CA LYS A 307 0.07 -19.13 6.89
C LYS A 307 1.39 -19.90 6.86
N SER A 308 1.38 -21.09 7.45
CA SER A 308 2.53 -22.01 7.47
C SER A 308 2.99 -22.48 6.08
N ASP A 309 2.17 -22.33 5.06
CA ASP A 309 2.48 -22.64 3.65
C ASP A 309 2.98 -21.42 2.86
N GLY A 310 3.14 -20.27 3.52
CA GLY A 310 3.65 -19.02 2.94
C GLY A 310 2.58 -18.11 2.36
N ARG A 311 1.32 -18.57 2.21
CA ARG A 311 0.21 -17.76 1.71
C ARG A 311 -0.27 -16.75 2.76
N TRP A 312 -0.86 -15.67 2.31
CA TRP A 312 -1.45 -14.66 3.18
C TRP A 312 -2.97 -14.79 3.28
N GLU A 313 -3.54 -14.39 4.41
CA GLU A 313 -4.98 -14.28 4.61
C GLU A 313 -5.32 -13.03 5.43
N ILE A 314 -6.48 -12.42 5.12
CA ILE A 314 -7.07 -11.29 5.86
C ILE A 314 -7.83 -11.82 7.07
#